data_ba02b0c93c1af42bec40ab3ed83caf01
#
_entry.id   ba02b0c93c1af42bec40ab3ed83caf01
#
_cell.length_a   1.000
_cell.length_b   1.000
_cell.length_c   1.000
_cell.angle_alpha   90.00
_cell.angle_beta   90.00
_cell.angle_gamma   90.00
#
_symmetry.space_group_name_H-M   'P 1'
#
loop_
_entity.id
_entity.type
_entity.pdbx_description
1 polymer ?
#
loop_
_entity_poly.entity_id
_entity_poly.type
_entity_poly.pdbx_seq_one_letter_code
_entity_poly.pdbx_strand_id
1 'polypeptide(L)'
;MADTMIGCMKIKAGETDLPHSPKRILLANWMMDAPTRRTLDGVIAFARDRNLSWEIETMPALMADTLEMLFEKGDFDGIVTDFESWHVFPLVPKTAAPIVFLQKDAAEPPKTLRRVSLMRVRFGDLGRAAARHFLERRGYRSFAYFEARGNLFWSVDRGDAFRDAVASAGLPFMRFSANEETHHAISVRKEMEALSEWLVSLPKAAAVFASDDRAARDILLACRHAGLRVPRDVAILGVNDDEFFCRHLTPNLSSVAMDYEALGRIAAEELWRMMEGGKARRCDLEMPVLGVSARASTAPQGIGGPLVNAALDWIDAHACEGATVADVAKAVHASRPLLDLRFRQLHGGTVLGALNDRRLREVQRLLRETDDSVEAICGKAGFNDTSGLRRLFRMRHGCSMRRWRRINAPDAPRTPQ
;
A
#
# COMPACT_ATOMS: atom_id res chain seq x y z
N MET A 1 -9.10 -4.11 -36.45
CA MET A 1 -8.42 -3.15 -35.57
C MET A 1 -8.28 -3.79 -34.19
N ALA A 2 -7.50 -4.85 -34.07
CA ALA A 2 -7.28 -5.59 -32.80
C ALA A 2 -5.80 -5.97 -32.60
N ASP A 3 -4.86 -5.28 -33.29
CA ASP A 3 -3.44 -5.72 -33.29
C ASP A 3 -2.49 -4.90 -32.41
N THR A 4 -2.98 -4.09 -31.46
CA THR A 4 -2.10 -3.09 -30.83
C THR A 4 -1.92 -3.24 -29.30
N MET A 5 -2.33 -4.35 -28.68
CA MET A 5 -2.25 -4.45 -27.20
C MET A 5 -1.55 -5.70 -26.64
N ILE A 6 -0.74 -6.40 -27.41
CA ILE A 6 0.11 -7.45 -26.83
C ILE A 6 1.56 -6.97 -26.89
N GLY A 7 1.97 -6.25 -25.83
CA GLY A 7 3.37 -5.90 -25.64
C GLY A 7 4.15 -7.13 -25.19
N CYS A 8 4.58 -7.94 -26.16
CA CYS A 8 5.49 -9.06 -25.90
C CYS A 8 6.89 -8.48 -25.64
N MET A 9 7.32 -8.46 -24.39
CA MET A 9 8.68 -8.09 -24.04
C MET A 9 9.58 -9.29 -24.31
N LYS A 10 10.09 -9.36 -25.57
CA LYS A 10 11.09 -10.37 -25.97
C LYS A 10 12.44 -9.99 -25.41
N ILE A 11 12.83 -10.62 -24.31
CA ILE A 11 14.20 -10.54 -23.81
C ILE A 11 15.01 -11.59 -24.57
N LYS A 12 15.71 -11.17 -25.61
CA LYS A 12 16.72 -12.04 -26.24
C LYS A 12 17.90 -12.16 -25.29
N ALA A 13 18.09 -13.34 -24.72
CA ALA A 13 19.38 -13.70 -24.15
C ALA A 13 20.42 -13.69 -25.28
N GLY A 14 21.60 -13.15 -24.98
CA GLY A 14 22.68 -13.02 -25.98
C GLY A 14 22.95 -14.31 -26.72
N GLU A 15 23.20 -14.18 -28.04
CA GLU A 15 23.54 -15.26 -28.94
C GLU A 15 24.77 -16.03 -28.43
N THR A 16 24.51 -17.13 -27.75
CA THR A 16 25.47 -18.24 -27.64
C THR A 16 24.78 -19.45 -28.27
N ASP A 17 25.46 -20.04 -29.27
CA ASP A 17 25.04 -21.22 -29.99
C ASP A 17 24.56 -22.34 -29.04
N LEU A 18 23.26 -22.47 -28.85
CA LEU A 18 22.63 -23.58 -28.15
C LEU A 18 21.72 -24.32 -29.11
N PRO A 19 21.83 -25.66 -29.19
CA PRO A 19 21.15 -26.50 -30.19
C PRO A 19 19.67 -26.75 -29.90
N HIS A 20 19.05 -26.00 -28.96
CA HIS A 20 17.62 -26.17 -28.59
C HIS A 20 16.86 -24.91 -28.80
N SER A 21 15.65 -25.04 -29.39
CA SER A 21 14.65 -23.94 -29.44
C SER A 21 14.44 -23.35 -28.06
N PRO A 22 14.29 -22.00 -27.94
CA PRO A 22 14.05 -21.37 -26.66
C PRO A 22 12.79 -21.96 -26.02
N LYS A 23 12.85 -22.20 -24.70
CA LYS A 23 11.72 -22.68 -23.92
C LYS A 23 10.77 -21.51 -23.63
N ARG A 24 9.50 -21.68 -23.98
CA ARG A 24 8.47 -20.65 -23.76
C ARG A 24 7.86 -20.78 -22.38
N ILE A 25 8.03 -19.75 -21.56
CA ILE A 25 7.57 -19.70 -20.17
C ILE A 25 6.48 -18.64 -20.04
N LEU A 26 5.30 -19.02 -19.54
CA LEU A 26 4.22 -18.11 -19.26
C LEU A 26 4.21 -17.71 -17.78
N LEU A 27 4.21 -16.40 -17.51
CA LEU A 27 3.92 -15.84 -16.19
C LEU A 27 2.49 -15.32 -16.19
N ALA A 28 1.58 -16.14 -15.68
CA ALA A 28 0.15 -15.82 -15.62
C ALA A 28 -0.19 -15.18 -14.27
N ASN A 29 0.26 -13.94 -14.08
CA ASN A 29 0.12 -13.18 -12.83
C ASN A 29 -0.37 -11.76 -13.09
N TRP A 30 -0.94 -11.12 -12.05
CA TRP A 30 -1.37 -9.73 -12.10
C TRP A 30 -0.16 -8.77 -12.10
N MET A 31 0.26 -8.31 -13.26
CA MET A 31 1.47 -7.48 -13.42
C MET A 31 1.35 -6.03 -12.90
N MET A 32 0.18 -5.64 -12.38
CA MET A 32 -0.07 -4.25 -11.96
C MET A 32 0.54 -3.89 -10.60
N ASP A 33 0.92 -4.86 -9.77
CA ASP A 33 1.50 -4.62 -8.46
C ASP A 33 3.02 -4.82 -8.42
N ALA A 34 3.68 -4.22 -7.42
CA ALA A 34 5.12 -4.33 -7.24
C ALA A 34 5.56 -5.75 -6.85
N PRO A 35 4.84 -6.50 -5.99
CA PRO A 35 5.13 -7.88 -5.68
C PRO A 35 5.29 -8.76 -6.92
N THR A 36 4.34 -8.70 -7.83
CA THR A 36 4.36 -9.51 -9.05
C THR A 36 5.50 -9.13 -9.98
N ARG A 37 5.75 -7.81 -10.18
CA ARG A 37 6.90 -7.37 -10.99
C ARG A 37 8.23 -7.84 -10.43
N ARG A 38 8.45 -7.74 -9.11
CA ARG A 38 9.67 -8.24 -8.44
C ARG A 38 9.79 -9.75 -8.51
N THR A 39 8.66 -10.48 -8.47
CA THR A 39 8.68 -11.95 -8.69
C THR A 39 9.13 -12.28 -10.11
N LEU A 40 8.66 -11.52 -11.11
CA LEU A 40 9.15 -11.66 -12.50
C LEU A 40 10.66 -11.41 -12.60
N ASP A 41 11.16 -10.34 -11.97
CA ASP A 41 12.60 -10.05 -11.95
C ASP A 41 13.39 -11.25 -11.42
N GLY A 42 12.89 -11.95 -10.41
CA GLY A 42 13.47 -13.17 -9.88
C GLY A 42 13.51 -14.34 -10.87
N VAL A 43 12.43 -14.53 -11.64
CA VAL A 43 12.38 -15.57 -12.70
C VAL A 43 13.39 -15.26 -13.79
N ILE A 44 13.45 -14.01 -14.25
CA ILE A 44 14.40 -13.55 -15.29
C ILE A 44 15.84 -13.72 -14.78
N ALA A 45 16.10 -13.32 -13.54
CA ALA A 45 17.44 -13.45 -12.95
C ALA A 45 17.87 -14.91 -12.85
N PHE A 46 16.98 -15.83 -12.47
CA PHE A 46 17.27 -17.26 -12.45
C PHE A 46 17.66 -17.79 -13.83
N ALA A 47 16.88 -17.48 -14.86
CA ALA A 47 17.14 -17.92 -16.22
C ALA A 47 18.48 -17.39 -16.75
N ARG A 48 18.76 -16.09 -16.50
CA ARG A 48 20.03 -15.46 -16.89
C ARG A 48 21.24 -16.08 -16.18
N ASP A 49 21.16 -16.27 -14.87
CA ASP A 49 22.29 -16.76 -14.07
C ASP A 49 22.67 -18.21 -14.42
N ARG A 50 21.73 -18.96 -14.98
CA ARG A 50 21.94 -20.36 -15.47
C ARG A 50 22.10 -20.45 -16.99
N ASN A 51 22.14 -19.32 -17.69
CA ASN A 51 22.22 -19.26 -19.16
C ASN A 51 21.13 -20.09 -19.85
N LEU A 52 19.91 -20.10 -19.29
CA LEU A 52 18.78 -20.80 -19.89
C LEU A 52 18.21 -19.98 -21.06
N SER A 53 17.96 -20.65 -22.19
CA SER A 53 17.28 -20.03 -23.33
C SER A 53 15.77 -20.03 -23.08
N TRP A 54 15.29 -19.13 -22.21
CA TRP A 54 13.88 -18.94 -21.89
C TRP A 54 13.32 -17.72 -22.60
N GLU A 55 12.21 -17.89 -23.30
CA GLU A 55 11.37 -16.81 -23.82
C GLU A 55 10.21 -16.63 -22.82
N ILE A 56 10.22 -15.52 -22.09
CA ILE A 56 9.26 -15.26 -20.99
C ILE A 56 8.14 -14.38 -21.52
N GLU A 57 6.93 -14.91 -21.50
CA GLU A 57 5.71 -14.17 -21.82
C GLU A 57 4.98 -13.79 -20.52
N THR A 58 4.50 -12.55 -20.46
CA THR A 58 3.75 -12.03 -19.32
C THR A 58 2.37 -11.58 -19.74
N MET A 59 1.41 -11.66 -18.84
CA MET A 59 0.06 -11.16 -19.09
C MET A 59 -0.09 -9.74 -18.56
N PRO A 60 -0.39 -8.77 -19.41
CA PRO A 60 -0.57 -7.37 -18.97
C PRO A 60 -1.88 -7.14 -18.20
N ALA A 61 -2.88 -7.99 -18.41
CA ALA A 61 -4.15 -7.94 -17.69
C ALA A 61 -4.78 -9.34 -17.60
N LEU A 62 -5.42 -9.63 -16.46
CA LEU A 62 -6.20 -10.86 -16.26
C LEU A 62 -7.56 -10.72 -16.94
N MET A 63 -7.58 -10.88 -18.26
CA MET A 63 -8.82 -11.04 -19.02
C MET A 63 -8.97 -12.52 -19.36
N ALA A 64 -10.10 -13.13 -19.02
CA ALA A 64 -10.37 -14.55 -19.29
C ALA A 64 -10.15 -14.89 -20.77
N ASP A 65 -10.61 -14.03 -21.66
CA ASP A 65 -10.46 -14.19 -23.12
C ASP A 65 -9.00 -14.17 -23.56
N THR A 66 -8.15 -13.35 -22.92
CA THR A 66 -6.70 -13.28 -23.22
C THR A 66 -5.99 -14.55 -22.81
N LEU A 67 -6.37 -15.12 -21.66
CA LEU A 67 -5.85 -16.42 -21.19
C LEU A 67 -6.24 -17.54 -22.13
N GLU A 68 -7.50 -17.59 -22.52
CA GLU A 68 -8.01 -18.61 -23.43
C GLU A 68 -7.25 -18.55 -24.76
N MET A 69 -7.07 -17.36 -25.32
CA MET A 69 -6.31 -17.14 -26.53
C MET A 69 -4.83 -17.56 -26.41
N LEU A 70 -4.17 -17.27 -25.26
CA LEU A 70 -2.79 -17.67 -25.02
C LEU A 70 -2.64 -19.19 -24.91
N PHE A 71 -3.58 -19.86 -24.24
CA PHE A 71 -3.59 -21.30 -24.10
C PHE A 71 -4.00 -22.03 -25.39
N GLU A 72 -4.81 -21.43 -26.24
CA GLU A 72 -5.18 -21.98 -27.54
C GLU A 72 -4.09 -21.80 -28.60
N LYS A 73 -3.33 -20.71 -28.54
CA LYS A 73 -2.29 -20.37 -29.52
C LYS A 73 -0.88 -20.75 -29.11
N GLY A 74 -0.64 -21.08 -27.85
CA GLY A 74 0.70 -21.23 -27.30
C GLY A 74 0.98 -22.59 -26.71
N ASP A 75 1.94 -23.32 -27.29
CA ASP A 75 2.62 -24.40 -26.64
C ASP A 75 3.64 -23.81 -25.66
N PHE A 76 3.29 -23.70 -24.39
CA PHE A 76 4.23 -23.31 -23.34
C PHE A 76 4.96 -24.54 -22.80
N ASP A 77 6.26 -24.40 -22.56
CA ASP A 77 7.07 -25.41 -21.91
C ASP A 77 6.91 -25.39 -20.38
N GLY A 78 6.48 -24.25 -19.84
CA GLY A 78 6.24 -24.10 -18.40
C GLY A 78 5.42 -22.88 -18.04
N ILE A 79 4.74 -22.93 -16.89
CA ILE A 79 3.85 -21.88 -16.42
C ILE A 79 4.13 -21.58 -14.94
N VAL A 80 4.25 -20.29 -14.59
CA VAL A 80 4.22 -19.81 -13.21
C VAL A 80 2.99 -18.95 -13.03
N THR A 81 2.22 -19.20 -11.98
CA THR A 81 0.98 -18.43 -11.72
C THR A 81 0.69 -18.31 -10.22
N ASP A 82 -0.20 -17.40 -9.86
CA ASP A 82 -0.75 -17.29 -8.52
C ASP A 82 -2.29 -17.47 -8.52
N PHE A 83 -2.85 -17.72 -7.34
CA PHE A 83 -4.26 -18.09 -7.20
C PHE A 83 -5.26 -16.93 -7.29
N GLU A 84 -4.82 -15.70 -7.24
CA GLU A 84 -5.73 -14.56 -7.49
C GLU A 84 -6.24 -14.56 -8.94
N SER A 85 -5.63 -15.41 -9.78
CA SER A 85 -6.01 -15.62 -11.17
C SER A 85 -7.06 -16.73 -11.32
N TRP A 86 -8.22 -16.56 -10.75
CA TRP A 86 -9.39 -17.48 -10.83
C TRP A 86 -9.67 -18.00 -12.24
N HIS A 87 -9.35 -17.20 -13.23
CA HIS A 87 -9.63 -17.47 -14.63
C HIS A 87 -8.65 -18.47 -15.27
N VAL A 88 -7.50 -18.72 -14.63
CA VAL A 88 -6.49 -19.66 -15.14
C VAL A 88 -6.92 -21.11 -14.92
N PHE A 89 -7.66 -21.40 -13.85
CA PHE A 89 -8.04 -22.76 -13.47
C PHE A 89 -8.83 -23.53 -14.53
N PRO A 90 -9.84 -22.97 -15.19
CA PRO A 90 -10.58 -23.69 -16.22
C PRO A 90 -9.71 -24.04 -17.45
N LEU A 91 -8.60 -23.32 -17.64
CA LEU A 91 -7.75 -23.44 -18.84
C LEU A 91 -6.53 -24.36 -18.59
N VAL A 92 -6.11 -24.48 -17.33
CA VAL A 92 -4.96 -25.33 -16.94
C VAL A 92 -5.10 -26.80 -17.38
N PRO A 93 -6.28 -27.44 -17.37
CA PRO A 93 -6.44 -28.79 -17.89
C PRO A 93 -6.11 -28.95 -19.37
N LYS A 94 -6.08 -27.88 -20.15
CA LYS A 94 -5.80 -27.88 -21.57
C LYS A 94 -4.31 -27.94 -21.92
N THR A 95 -3.41 -27.81 -20.92
CA THR A 95 -1.96 -27.86 -21.13
C THR A 95 -1.30 -29.08 -20.48
N ALA A 96 -0.30 -29.66 -21.17
CA ALA A 96 0.58 -30.67 -20.61
C ALA A 96 1.82 -30.09 -19.94
N ALA A 97 2.03 -28.77 -20.02
CA ALA A 97 3.16 -28.08 -19.43
C ALA A 97 3.16 -28.19 -17.88
N PRO A 98 4.33 -28.28 -17.25
CA PRO A 98 4.42 -28.16 -15.80
C PRO A 98 4.03 -26.75 -15.33
N ILE A 99 3.35 -26.71 -14.19
CA ILE A 99 2.83 -25.48 -13.60
C ILE A 99 3.36 -25.34 -12.18
N VAL A 100 3.92 -24.19 -11.86
CA VAL A 100 4.23 -23.77 -10.50
C VAL A 100 3.17 -22.81 -10.02
N PHE A 101 2.45 -23.21 -9.00
CA PHE A 101 1.45 -22.43 -8.34
C PHE A 101 2.00 -21.77 -7.08
N LEU A 102 2.11 -20.43 -7.08
CA LEU A 102 2.44 -19.65 -5.91
C LEU A 102 1.14 -19.40 -5.11
N GLN A 103 0.79 -20.35 -4.25
CA GLN A 103 -0.47 -20.31 -3.51
C GLN A 103 -0.48 -19.17 -2.49
N LYS A 104 -1.34 -18.19 -2.71
CA LYS A 104 -1.58 -17.05 -1.82
C LYS A 104 -2.93 -17.15 -1.08
N ASP A 105 -3.73 -18.17 -1.34
CA ASP A 105 -5.02 -18.40 -0.71
C ASP A 105 -5.19 -19.86 -0.24
N ALA A 106 -6.32 -20.17 0.40
CA ALA A 106 -6.63 -21.51 0.90
C ALA A 106 -7.20 -22.45 -0.17
N ALA A 107 -7.45 -21.97 -1.40
CA ALA A 107 -8.05 -22.80 -2.44
C ALA A 107 -7.09 -23.90 -2.89
N GLU A 108 -7.61 -25.10 -3.01
CA GLU A 108 -6.87 -26.25 -3.48
C GLU A 108 -7.01 -26.36 -5.01
N PRO A 109 -5.89 -26.63 -5.73
CA PRO A 109 -5.96 -26.85 -7.16
C PRO A 109 -6.85 -28.06 -7.49
N PRO A 110 -7.55 -28.04 -8.64
CA PRO A 110 -8.34 -29.18 -9.09
C PRO A 110 -7.54 -30.46 -9.11
N LYS A 111 -8.07 -31.57 -8.57
CA LYS A 111 -7.39 -32.87 -8.51
C LYS A 111 -7.06 -33.46 -9.88
N THR A 112 -7.64 -32.91 -10.94
CA THR A 112 -7.36 -33.29 -12.34
C THR A 112 -6.00 -32.85 -12.84
N LEU A 113 -5.35 -31.89 -12.16
CA LEU A 113 -4.05 -31.36 -12.55
C LEU A 113 -2.92 -32.28 -12.10
N ARG A 114 -2.20 -32.87 -13.06
CA ARG A 114 -1.17 -33.87 -12.78
C ARG A 114 0.24 -33.32 -12.63
N ARG A 115 0.53 -32.15 -13.22
CA ARG A 115 1.88 -31.56 -13.24
C ARG A 115 1.87 -30.16 -12.61
N VAL A 116 1.30 -30.04 -11.41
CA VAL A 116 1.24 -28.78 -10.67
C VAL A 116 2.01 -28.91 -9.37
N SER A 117 3.10 -28.17 -9.24
CA SER A 117 3.74 -27.93 -7.96
C SER A 117 3.04 -26.78 -7.25
N LEU A 118 2.59 -27.04 -6.02
CA LEU A 118 1.92 -26.10 -5.16
C LEU A 118 2.90 -25.57 -4.13
N MET A 119 3.23 -24.28 -4.23
CA MET A 119 4.12 -23.59 -3.30
C MET A 119 3.30 -22.61 -2.45
N ARG A 120 2.97 -23.02 -1.23
CA ARG A 120 2.19 -22.19 -0.30
C ARG A 120 3.08 -21.14 0.34
N VAL A 121 2.82 -19.88 0.06
CA VAL A 121 3.55 -18.75 0.66
C VAL A 121 2.96 -18.42 2.02
N ARG A 122 3.78 -18.43 3.06
CA ARG A 122 3.39 -18.07 4.43
C ARG A 122 3.63 -16.58 4.64
N PHE A 123 2.58 -15.86 5.03
CA PHE A 123 2.60 -14.40 5.19
C PHE A 123 2.62 -13.93 6.65
N GLY A 124 2.49 -14.84 7.60
CA GLY A 124 2.49 -14.53 9.03
C GLY A 124 3.78 -13.84 9.53
N ASP A 125 4.92 -14.11 8.87
CA ASP A 125 6.19 -13.45 9.22
C ASP A 125 6.14 -11.93 9.02
N LEU A 126 5.36 -11.44 8.06
CA LEU A 126 5.14 -10.00 7.87
C LEU A 126 4.38 -9.39 9.04
N GLY A 127 3.34 -10.10 9.55
CA GLY A 127 2.60 -9.68 10.74
C GLY A 127 3.47 -9.64 11.99
N ARG A 128 4.31 -10.65 12.18
CA ARG A 128 5.28 -10.70 13.29
C ARG A 128 6.33 -9.57 13.18
N ALA A 129 6.83 -9.28 11.98
CA ALA A 129 7.75 -8.17 11.76
C ALA A 129 7.11 -6.81 12.04
N ALA A 130 5.85 -6.62 11.62
CA ALA A 130 5.07 -5.42 11.91
C ALA A 130 4.85 -5.23 13.41
N ALA A 131 4.47 -6.29 14.13
CA ALA A 131 4.30 -6.25 15.58
C ALA A 131 5.61 -5.88 16.27
N ARG A 132 6.73 -6.53 15.92
CA ARG A 132 8.05 -6.21 16.46
C ARG A 132 8.40 -4.74 16.25
N HIS A 133 8.22 -4.23 15.03
CA HIS A 133 8.49 -2.84 14.69
C HIS A 133 7.75 -1.84 15.59
N PHE A 134 6.48 -2.09 15.88
CA PHE A 134 5.71 -1.23 16.76
C PHE A 134 6.02 -1.44 18.26
N LEU A 135 6.20 -2.69 18.70
CA LEU A 135 6.46 -3.01 20.11
C LEU A 135 7.83 -2.48 20.59
N GLU A 136 8.83 -2.49 19.72
CA GLU A 136 10.15 -1.90 20.00
C GLU A 136 10.10 -0.38 20.15
N ARG A 137 9.11 0.27 19.51
CA ARG A 137 8.88 1.72 19.56
C ARG A 137 7.88 2.09 20.65
N ARG A 138 8.25 2.03 21.87
CA ARG A 138 7.38 2.30 23.03
C ARG A 138 6.50 3.54 22.85
N GLY A 139 5.27 3.49 23.37
CA GLY A 139 4.36 4.64 23.45
C GLY A 139 3.01 4.48 22.76
N TYR A 140 2.80 3.41 21.99
CA TYR A 140 1.48 3.09 21.45
C TYR A 140 0.57 2.50 22.54
N ARG A 141 -0.70 2.92 22.55
CA ARG A 141 -1.72 2.48 23.53
C ARG A 141 -2.70 1.47 22.94
N SER A 142 -2.79 1.41 21.63
CA SER A 142 -3.63 0.46 20.92
C SER A 142 -2.96 0.00 19.65
N PHE A 143 -3.29 -1.23 19.24
CA PHE A 143 -2.79 -1.85 18.04
C PHE A 143 -3.97 -2.29 17.19
N ALA A 144 -3.92 -2.00 15.91
CA ALA A 144 -5.02 -2.32 15.03
C ALA A 144 -4.52 -2.84 13.68
N TYR A 145 -5.33 -3.68 13.05
CA TYR A 145 -5.10 -4.20 11.72
C TYR A 145 -6.23 -3.77 10.78
N PHE A 146 -5.85 -3.23 9.64
CA PHE A 146 -6.76 -2.93 8.55
C PHE A 146 -6.65 -4.02 7.49
N GLU A 147 -7.68 -4.86 7.42
CA GLU A 147 -7.73 -6.04 6.56
C GLU A 147 -8.05 -5.68 5.12
N ALA A 148 -7.49 -6.45 4.18
CA ALA A 148 -7.87 -6.35 2.78
C ALA A 148 -9.32 -6.83 2.58
N ARG A 149 -10.01 -6.25 1.61
CA ARG A 149 -11.37 -6.67 1.26
C ARG A 149 -11.38 -8.10 0.75
N GLY A 150 -12.49 -8.81 0.98
CA GLY A 150 -12.72 -10.15 0.44
C GLY A 150 -12.10 -11.28 1.26
N ASN A 151 -11.76 -11.04 2.53
CA ASN A 151 -11.23 -12.07 3.44
C ASN A 151 -10.08 -12.89 2.82
N LEU A 152 -9.18 -12.21 2.15
CA LEU A 152 -8.07 -12.81 1.42
C LEU A 152 -7.09 -13.50 2.38
N PHE A 153 -6.79 -14.76 2.11
CA PHE A 153 -5.94 -15.60 2.95
C PHE A 153 -4.64 -14.91 3.40
N TRP A 154 -3.91 -14.29 2.48
CA TRP A 154 -2.66 -13.60 2.79
C TRP A 154 -2.85 -12.42 3.75
N SER A 155 -4.01 -11.74 3.69
CA SER A 155 -4.34 -10.66 4.60
C SER A 155 -4.72 -11.19 5.98
N VAL A 156 -5.52 -12.24 6.04
CA VAL A 156 -5.90 -12.91 7.30
C VAL A 156 -4.66 -13.44 8.02
N ASP A 157 -3.76 -14.14 7.33
CA ASP A 157 -2.53 -14.71 7.91
C ASP A 157 -1.62 -13.61 8.50
N ARG A 158 -1.46 -12.47 7.80
CA ARG A 158 -0.74 -11.29 8.32
C ARG A 158 -1.38 -10.72 9.57
N GLY A 159 -2.70 -10.50 9.51
CA GLY A 159 -3.46 -9.89 10.61
C GLY A 159 -3.51 -10.77 11.85
N ASP A 160 -3.65 -12.09 11.69
CA ASP A 160 -3.66 -13.04 12.79
C ASP A 160 -2.29 -13.13 13.47
N ALA A 161 -1.21 -13.22 12.71
CA ALA A 161 0.14 -13.23 13.26
C ALA A 161 0.49 -11.90 13.97
N PHE A 162 0.00 -10.78 13.47
CA PHE A 162 0.15 -9.48 14.12
C PHE A 162 -0.64 -9.43 15.44
N ARG A 163 -1.92 -9.86 15.43
CA ARG A 163 -2.77 -9.98 16.62
C ARG A 163 -2.10 -10.82 17.71
N ASP A 164 -1.64 -12.02 17.32
CA ASP A 164 -1.09 -12.98 18.29
C ASP A 164 0.19 -12.44 18.94
N ALA A 165 1.04 -11.74 18.19
CA ALA A 165 2.23 -11.10 18.72
C ALA A 165 1.89 -9.93 19.67
N VAL A 166 0.88 -9.11 19.35
CA VAL A 166 0.40 -8.01 20.20
C VAL A 166 -0.26 -8.55 21.48
N ALA A 167 -1.10 -9.58 21.34
CA ALA A 167 -1.76 -10.23 22.47
C ALA A 167 -0.76 -10.88 23.43
N SER A 168 0.30 -11.49 22.89
CA SER A 168 1.40 -12.06 23.71
C SER A 168 2.14 -10.98 24.54
N ALA A 169 2.09 -9.72 24.11
CA ALA A 169 2.62 -8.58 24.87
C ALA A 169 1.59 -7.98 25.87
N GLY A 170 0.39 -8.56 25.98
CA GLY A 170 -0.68 -8.08 26.88
C GLY A 170 -1.33 -6.77 26.44
N LEU A 171 -1.29 -6.44 25.15
CA LEU A 171 -1.76 -5.16 24.61
C LEU A 171 -3.09 -5.32 23.84
N PRO A 172 -3.96 -4.28 23.84
CA PRO A 172 -5.23 -4.33 23.14
C PRO A 172 -5.06 -4.33 21.63
N PHE A 173 -5.85 -5.17 20.96
CA PHE A 173 -5.86 -5.31 19.51
C PHE A 173 -7.27 -5.09 18.96
N MET A 174 -7.37 -4.42 17.82
CA MET A 174 -8.61 -4.22 17.07
C MET A 174 -8.40 -4.53 15.59
N ARG A 175 -9.44 -5.02 14.92
CA ARG A 175 -9.42 -5.32 13.49
C ARG A 175 -10.53 -4.56 12.79
N PHE A 176 -10.23 -4.00 11.64
CA PHE A 176 -11.22 -3.44 10.73
C PHE A 176 -11.24 -4.29 9.46
N SER A 177 -12.39 -4.88 9.18
CA SER A 177 -12.68 -5.56 7.92
C SER A 177 -13.75 -4.75 7.20
N ALA A 178 -13.48 -4.35 5.96
CA ALA A 178 -14.50 -3.72 5.14
C ALA A 178 -15.58 -4.75 4.79
N ASN A 179 -16.86 -4.42 5.03
CA ASN A 179 -17.97 -5.33 4.79
C ASN A 179 -18.03 -5.76 3.31
N GLU A 180 -18.23 -7.06 3.05
CA GLU A 180 -18.38 -7.64 1.71
C GLU A 180 -19.62 -7.13 0.97
N GLU A 181 -20.64 -6.68 1.67
CA GLU A 181 -21.90 -6.16 1.10
C GLU A 181 -21.72 -4.87 0.27
N THR A 182 -20.52 -4.28 0.29
CA THR A 182 -20.24 -3.03 -0.44
C THR A 182 -19.77 -3.22 -1.87
N HIS A 183 -19.80 -4.42 -2.43
CA HIS A 183 -19.35 -4.69 -3.81
C HIS A 183 -20.21 -4.04 -4.90
N HIS A 184 -21.41 -3.53 -4.59
CA HIS A 184 -22.28 -2.87 -5.55
C HIS A 184 -22.55 -1.44 -5.12
N ALA A 185 -21.82 -0.49 -5.73
CA ALA A 185 -22.14 0.94 -5.79
C ALA A 185 -22.31 1.70 -4.45
N ILE A 186 -21.88 1.17 -3.31
CA ILE A 186 -21.76 1.98 -2.11
C ILE A 186 -20.55 2.86 -2.28
N SER A 187 -20.85 4.12 -2.30
CA SER A 187 -19.98 5.25 -2.51
C SER A 187 -18.65 5.07 -1.74
N VAL A 188 -17.54 5.17 -2.45
CA VAL A 188 -16.17 5.37 -1.89
C VAL A 188 -16.19 6.35 -0.71
N ARG A 189 -17.14 7.27 -0.69
CA ARG A 189 -17.40 8.22 0.39
C ARG A 189 -17.86 7.54 1.68
N LYS A 190 -18.82 6.61 1.64
CA LYS A 190 -19.30 5.93 2.85
C LYS A 190 -18.23 5.05 3.49
N GLU A 191 -17.42 4.40 2.67
CA GLU A 191 -16.28 3.63 3.17
C GLU A 191 -15.22 4.51 3.81
N MET A 192 -14.94 5.67 3.22
CA MET A 192 -14.03 6.66 3.79
C MET A 192 -14.56 7.21 5.11
N GLU A 193 -15.87 7.47 5.21
CA GLU A 193 -16.55 7.90 6.43
C GLU A 193 -16.42 6.82 7.52
N ALA A 194 -16.77 5.57 7.23
CA ALA A 194 -16.68 4.45 8.18
C ALA A 194 -15.24 4.19 8.65
N LEU A 195 -14.26 4.24 7.74
CA LEU A 195 -12.85 4.11 8.08
C LEU A 195 -12.38 5.27 8.97
N SER A 196 -12.83 6.50 8.69
CA SER A 196 -12.52 7.69 9.48
C SER A 196 -13.09 7.58 10.89
N GLU A 197 -14.35 7.17 11.04
CA GLU A 197 -15.00 6.95 12.34
C GLU A 197 -14.28 5.86 13.15
N TRP A 198 -13.94 4.75 12.53
CA TRP A 198 -13.17 3.71 13.19
C TRP A 198 -11.80 4.21 13.67
N LEU A 199 -11.07 4.94 12.83
CA LEU A 199 -9.78 5.52 13.21
C LEU A 199 -9.91 6.52 14.37
N VAL A 200 -10.99 7.31 14.42
CA VAL A 200 -11.29 8.21 15.54
C VAL A 200 -11.55 7.44 16.82
N SER A 201 -12.21 6.29 16.76
CA SER A 201 -12.55 5.47 17.93
C SER A 201 -11.34 4.79 18.58
N LEU A 202 -10.22 4.63 17.85
CA LEU A 202 -9.02 3.99 18.38
C LEU A 202 -8.40 4.81 19.54
N PRO A 203 -8.03 4.19 20.67
CA PRO A 203 -7.28 4.86 21.73
C PRO A 203 -5.94 5.42 21.21
N LYS A 204 -5.69 6.73 21.40
CA LYS A 204 -4.46 7.38 20.91
C LYS A 204 -3.30 7.15 21.90
N ALA A 205 -2.08 7.03 21.45
CA ALA A 205 -1.57 6.87 20.09
C ALA A 205 -1.78 5.44 19.59
N ALA A 206 -2.37 5.30 18.41
CA ALA A 206 -2.64 3.99 17.83
C ALA A 206 -1.54 3.57 16.83
N ALA A 207 -1.22 2.27 16.82
CA ALA A 207 -0.36 1.64 15.81
C ALA A 207 -1.23 0.82 14.86
N VAL A 208 -1.36 1.26 13.60
CA VAL A 208 -2.20 0.59 12.60
C VAL A 208 -1.32 -0.09 11.57
N PHE A 209 -1.44 -1.41 11.50
CA PHE A 209 -0.85 -2.23 10.46
C PHE A 209 -1.87 -2.43 9.33
N ALA A 210 -1.52 -2.03 8.13
CA ALA A 210 -2.34 -2.19 6.94
C ALA A 210 -1.97 -3.47 6.20
N SER A 211 -2.95 -4.10 5.56
CA SER A 211 -2.75 -5.32 4.77
C SER A 211 -1.72 -5.17 3.65
N ASP A 212 -1.66 -3.99 3.03
CA ASP A 212 -0.65 -3.61 2.02
C ASP A 212 -0.44 -2.08 1.99
N ASP A 213 0.44 -1.59 1.10
CA ASP A 213 0.74 -0.16 0.96
C ASP A 213 -0.43 0.64 0.35
N ARG A 214 -1.29 -0.01 -0.43
CA ARG A 214 -2.52 0.60 -0.97
C ARG A 214 -3.53 0.83 0.14
N ALA A 215 -3.75 -0.17 0.98
CA ALA A 215 -4.58 -0.06 2.18
C ALA A 215 -4.04 1.01 3.14
N ALA A 216 -2.72 1.08 3.32
CA ALA A 216 -2.08 2.12 4.13
C ALA A 216 -2.33 3.54 3.57
N ARG A 217 -2.36 3.71 2.25
CA ARG A 217 -2.75 4.98 1.61
C ARG A 217 -4.19 5.36 1.98
N ASP A 218 -5.11 4.41 1.96
CA ASP A 218 -6.52 4.66 2.29
C ASP A 218 -6.67 5.09 3.77
N ILE A 219 -5.92 4.46 4.67
CA ILE A 219 -5.85 4.89 6.09
C ILE A 219 -5.28 6.31 6.20
N LEU A 220 -4.23 6.67 5.45
CA LEU A 220 -3.69 8.02 5.43
C LEU A 220 -4.72 9.07 4.97
N LEU A 221 -5.50 8.75 3.93
CA LEU A 221 -6.56 9.61 3.44
C LEU A 221 -7.68 9.78 4.49
N ALA A 222 -8.08 8.69 5.15
CA ALA A 222 -9.08 8.72 6.21
C ALA A 222 -8.59 9.51 7.44
N CYS A 223 -7.32 9.38 7.83
CA CYS A 223 -6.72 10.20 8.87
C CYS A 223 -6.80 11.70 8.52
N ARG A 224 -6.48 12.07 7.28
CA ARG A 224 -6.60 13.46 6.83
C ARG A 224 -8.05 13.97 6.89
N HIS A 225 -9.00 13.13 6.45
CA HIS A 225 -10.43 13.46 6.51
C HIS A 225 -10.90 13.67 7.94
N ALA A 226 -10.46 12.82 8.86
CA ALA A 226 -10.79 12.88 10.28
C ALA A 226 -9.95 13.90 11.09
N GLY A 227 -8.99 14.60 10.46
CA GLY A 227 -8.09 15.53 11.15
C GLY A 227 -7.08 14.87 12.09
N LEU A 228 -6.84 13.57 11.95
CA LEU A 228 -5.87 12.82 12.74
C LEU A 228 -4.45 13.01 12.20
N ARG A 229 -3.49 13.11 13.10
CA ARG A 229 -2.08 13.33 12.76
C ARG A 229 -1.34 12.00 12.68
N VAL A 230 -0.65 11.81 11.56
CA VAL A 230 0.23 10.65 11.36
C VAL A 230 1.68 11.13 11.49
N PRO A 231 2.50 10.51 12.34
CA PRO A 231 2.27 9.30 13.14
C PRO A 231 1.73 9.54 14.57
N ARG A 232 1.46 10.78 14.96
CA ARG A 232 1.22 11.16 16.36
C ARG A 232 -0.05 10.54 16.96
N ASP A 233 -1.17 10.67 16.29
CA ASP A 233 -2.45 10.11 16.74
C ASP A 233 -2.61 8.67 16.24
N VAL A 234 -2.13 8.41 15.01
CA VAL A 234 -2.15 7.10 14.34
C VAL A 234 -0.84 6.90 13.59
N ALA A 235 -0.04 5.93 13.99
CA ALA A 235 1.10 5.47 13.21
C ALA A 235 0.66 4.39 12.22
N ILE A 236 1.17 4.44 10.98
CA ILE A 236 0.70 3.57 9.89
C ILE A 236 1.89 2.83 9.29
N LEU A 237 1.76 1.49 9.20
CA LEU A 237 2.73 0.60 8.58
C LEU A 237 2.05 -0.19 7.47
N GLY A 238 2.58 -0.12 6.26
CA GLY A 238 2.15 -0.92 5.11
C GLY A 238 2.95 -2.21 4.92
N VAL A 239 2.75 -2.86 3.80
CA VAL A 239 3.48 -4.05 3.34
C VAL A 239 3.72 -3.95 1.83
N ASN A 240 4.80 -4.51 1.36
CA ASN A 240 5.36 -4.67 0.02
C ASN A 240 6.50 -3.70 -0.29
N ASP A 241 6.64 -2.62 0.45
CA ASP A 241 7.61 -1.54 0.19
C ASP A 241 7.55 -1.05 -1.26
N ASP A 242 6.31 -0.80 -1.73
CA ASP A 242 6.06 -0.27 -3.06
C ASP A 242 6.50 1.19 -3.10
N GLU A 243 7.54 1.46 -3.89
CA GLU A 243 8.16 2.78 -3.98
C GLU A 243 7.16 3.87 -4.36
N PHE A 244 6.20 3.57 -5.22
CA PHE A 244 5.16 4.51 -5.64
C PHE A 244 4.32 5.01 -4.47
N PHE A 245 3.86 4.11 -3.59
CA PHE A 245 3.10 4.50 -2.40
C PHE A 245 4.02 5.05 -1.31
N CYS A 246 5.15 4.40 -1.06
CA CYS A 246 5.98 4.72 0.09
C CYS A 246 6.67 6.08 0.01
N ARG A 247 7.05 6.54 -1.19
CA ARG A 247 7.79 7.81 -1.37
C ARG A 247 6.91 9.01 -1.68
N HIS A 248 5.74 8.81 -2.30
CA HIS A 248 4.89 9.92 -2.76
C HIS A 248 3.77 10.32 -1.79
N LEU A 249 3.52 9.50 -0.78
CA LEU A 249 2.57 9.86 0.27
C LEU A 249 3.19 10.84 1.27
N THR A 250 2.33 11.63 1.94
CA THR A 250 2.73 12.54 3.01
C THR A 250 1.88 12.25 4.24
N PRO A 251 2.53 11.85 5.36
CA PRO A 251 3.95 11.52 5.49
C PRO A 251 4.36 10.30 4.67
N ASN A 252 5.66 10.19 4.34
CA ASN A 252 6.19 9.01 3.65
C ASN A 252 5.88 7.74 4.42
N LEU A 253 5.43 6.71 3.71
CA LEU A 253 4.90 5.49 4.29
C LEU A 253 6.02 4.51 4.68
N SER A 254 6.03 4.09 5.93
CA SER A 254 6.80 2.93 6.40
C SER A 254 6.14 1.65 5.91
N SER A 255 6.93 0.67 5.52
CA SER A 255 6.40 -0.58 4.98
C SER A 255 7.30 -1.77 5.32
N VAL A 256 6.69 -2.94 5.50
CA VAL A 256 7.39 -4.22 5.65
C VAL A 256 7.74 -4.73 4.26
N ALA A 257 9.03 -4.98 4.02
CA ALA A 257 9.53 -5.49 2.75
C ALA A 257 9.70 -7.01 2.78
N MET A 258 9.29 -7.67 1.71
CA MET A 258 9.45 -9.11 1.46
C MET A 258 10.31 -9.33 0.22
N ASP A 259 11.09 -10.43 0.20
CA ASP A 259 11.95 -10.77 -0.92
C ASP A 259 11.18 -11.50 -2.04
N TYR A 260 10.45 -10.72 -2.81
CA TYR A 260 9.71 -11.23 -3.98
C TYR A 260 10.62 -11.71 -5.11
N GLU A 261 11.83 -11.16 -5.22
CA GLU A 261 12.81 -11.66 -6.19
C GLU A 261 13.27 -13.07 -5.85
N ALA A 262 13.53 -13.33 -4.57
CA ALA A 262 13.83 -14.69 -4.11
C ALA A 262 12.65 -15.65 -4.37
N LEU A 263 11.40 -15.20 -4.17
CA LEU A 263 10.22 -15.99 -4.51
C LEU A 263 10.20 -16.37 -6.00
N GLY A 264 10.48 -15.42 -6.87
CA GLY A 264 10.58 -15.66 -8.31
C GLY A 264 11.66 -16.66 -8.68
N ARG A 265 12.84 -16.54 -8.06
CA ARG A 265 13.94 -17.51 -8.26
C ARG A 265 13.55 -18.93 -7.82
N ILE A 266 12.90 -19.08 -6.68
CA ILE A 266 12.44 -20.37 -6.17
C ILE A 266 11.38 -20.97 -7.11
N ALA A 267 10.43 -20.15 -7.59
CA ALA A 267 9.43 -20.61 -8.55
C ALA A 267 10.05 -21.06 -9.88
N ALA A 268 11.03 -20.31 -10.40
CA ALA A 268 11.75 -20.66 -11.62
C ALA A 268 12.57 -21.93 -11.46
N GLU A 269 13.24 -22.11 -10.32
CA GLU A 269 13.99 -23.33 -10.02
C GLU A 269 13.08 -24.56 -9.97
N GLU A 270 11.91 -24.44 -9.33
CA GLU A 270 10.94 -25.52 -9.28
C GLU A 270 10.40 -25.83 -10.67
N LEU A 271 10.07 -24.81 -11.46
CA LEU A 271 9.59 -25.00 -12.83
C LEU A 271 10.65 -25.70 -13.69
N TRP A 272 11.89 -25.22 -13.65
CA TRP A 272 13.01 -25.83 -14.37
C TRP A 272 13.20 -27.29 -13.98
N ARG A 273 13.19 -27.60 -12.68
CA ARG A 273 13.28 -28.99 -12.18
C ARG A 273 12.16 -29.88 -12.75
N MET A 274 10.92 -29.35 -12.84
CA MET A 274 9.79 -30.09 -13.40
C MET A 274 9.90 -30.26 -14.92
N MET A 275 10.44 -29.28 -15.63
CA MET A 275 10.71 -29.38 -17.07
C MET A 275 11.76 -30.47 -17.38
N GLU A 276 12.78 -30.64 -16.52
CA GLU A 276 13.78 -31.69 -16.58
C GLU A 276 13.28 -33.07 -16.09
N GLY A 277 11.96 -33.26 -15.97
CA GLY A 277 11.36 -34.56 -15.61
C GLY A 277 11.10 -34.75 -14.11
N GLY A 278 11.35 -33.75 -13.29
CA GLY A 278 11.01 -33.78 -11.86
C GLY A 278 9.53 -33.91 -11.60
N LYS A 279 9.15 -34.62 -10.53
CA LYS A 279 7.75 -34.76 -10.11
C LYS A 279 7.24 -33.46 -9.46
N ALA A 280 5.97 -33.16 -9.69
CA ALA A 280 5.28 -32.11 -8.97
C ALA A 280 5.26 -32.35 -7.46
N ARG A 281 5.36 -31.29 -6.67
CA ARG A 281 5.39 -31.37 -5.20
C ARG A 281 4.54 -30.29 -4.56
N ARG A 282 4.22 -30.48 -3.29
CA ARG A 282 3.62 -29.47 -2.43
C ARG A 282 4.62 -29.08 -1.36
N CYS A 283 4.82 -27.78 -1.17
CA CYS A 283 5.70 -27.28 -0.13
C CYS A 283 5.19 -25.96 0.43
N ASP A 284 5.44 -25.74 1.70
CA ASP A 284 5.29 -24.44 2.33
C ASP A 284 6.58 -23.66 2.11
N LEU A 285 6.46 -22.40 1.72
CA LEU A 285 7.55 -21.45 1.57
C LEU A 285 7.50 -20.45 2.71
N GLU A 286 8.50 -20.46 3.55
CA GLU A 286 8.75 -19.36 4.47
C GLU A 286 9.50 -18.27 3.71
N MET A 287 8.81 -17.16 3.45
CA MET A 287 9.43 -16.05 2.75
C MET A 287 10.24 -15.19 3.70
N PRO A 288 11.50 -14.90 3.38
CA PRO A 288 12.30 -14.00 4.20
C PRO A 288 11.72 -12.59 4.16
N VAL A 289 11.51 -12.04 5.36
CA VAL A 289 11.19 -10.63 5.54
C VAL A 289 12.52 -9.87 5.46
N LEU A 290 12.65 -8.96 4.49
CA LEU A 290 13.84 -8.11 4.34
C LEU A 290 13.97 -7.08 5.47
N GLY A 291 12.87 -6.83 6.21
CA GLY A 291 12.80 -5.89 7.30
C GLY A 291 11.72 -4.85 7.12
N VAL A 292 11.78 -3.80 7.94
CA VAL A 292 10.87 -2.66 7.83
C VAL A 292 11.63 -1.45 7.33
N SER A 293 11.22 -0.95 6.17
CA SER A 293 11.65 0.36 5.66
C SER A 293 10.94 1.44 6.46
N ALA A 294 11.54 1.83 7.59
CA ALA A 294 10.96 2.83 8.48
C ALA A 294 11.07 4.23 7.88
N ARG A 295 9.92 4.93 7.80
CA ARG A 295 9.77 6.29 7.29
C ARG A 295 8.93 7.13 8.25
N ALA A 296 8.44 8.26 7.80
CA ALA A 296 7.74 9.24 8.63
C ALA A 296 6.43 8.72 9.24
N SER A 297 5.72 7.81 8.58
CA SER A 297 4.40 7.32 9.05
C SER A 297 4.45 6.46 10.32
N THR A 298 5.64 5.93 10.69
CA THR A 298 5.88 5.23 11.97
C THR A 298 7.05 5.84 12.74
N ALA A 299 7.48 7.06 12.40
CA ALA A 299 8.54 7.71 13.14
C ALA A 299 8.20 7.71 14.65
N PRO A 300 9.10 7.24 15.51
CA PRO A 300 8.80 7.16 16.95
C PRO A 300 8.35 8.52 17.47
N GLN A 301 7.30 8.51 18.29
CA GLN A 301 6.91 9.68 19.06
C GLN A 301 8.09 10.03 19.99
N GLY A 302 8.85 11.06 19.63
CA GLY A 302 10.10 11.40 20.31
C GLY A 302 11.35 11.41 19.43
N ILE A 303 11.30 10.85 18.18
CA ILE A 303 12.40 10.94 17.20
C ILE A 303 12.07 11.89 16.02
N GLY A 304 10.90 12.50 16.00
CA GLY A 304 10.74 13.82 15.37
C GLY A 304 11.72 14.81 15.97
N GLY A 305 12.63 14.33 16.78
CA GLY A 305 13.40 15.01 17.79
C GLY A 305 12.43 15.79 18.68
N PRO A 306 12.68 15.97 19.94
CA PRO A 306 11.88 16.82 20.83
C PRO A 306 11.52 18.16 20.14
N LEU A 307 12.39 18.61 19.25
CA LEU A 307 12.28 19.84 18.46
C LEU A 307 11.10 19.86 17.48
N VAL A 308 10.94 18.82 16.65
CA VAL A 308 9.86 18.77 15.64
C VAL A 308 8.52 18.53 16.31
N ASN A 309 8.46 17.69 17.35
CA ASN A 309 7.25 17.47 18.10
C ASN A 309 6.81 18.72 18.86
N ALA A 310 7.73 19.40 19.55
CA ALA A 310 7.43 20.66 20.20
C ALA A 310 6.95 21.73 19.21
N ALA A 311 7.54 21.76 18.02
CA ALA A 311 7.12 22.68 16.96
C ALA A 311 5.71 22.33 16.43
N LEU A 312 5.39 21.05 16.23
CA LEU A 312 4.05 20.63 15.81
C LEU A 312 3.00 20.93 16.89
N ASP A 313 3.32 20.67 18.16
CA ASP A 313 2.44 21.01 19.29
C ASP A 313 2.15 22.50 19.35
N TRP A 314 3.19 23.31 19.20
CA TRP A 314 3.06 24.76 19.17
C TRP A 314 2.24 25.24 17.96
N ILE A 315 2.48 24.68 16.76
CA ILE A 315 1.71 24.95 15.54
C ILE A 315 0.24 24.61 15.73
N ASP A 316 -0.08 23.46 16.32
CA ASP A 316 -1.47 23.05 16.54
C ASP A 316 -2.22 24.03 17.46
N ALA A 317 -1.53 24.59 18.45
CA ALA A 317 -2.11 25.55 19.37
C ALA A 317 -2.26 26.98 18.76
N HIS A 318 -1.27 27.44 17.98
CA HIS A 318 -1.12 28.85 17.66
C HIS A 318 -1.23 29.18 16.15
N ALA A 319 -1.31 28.19 15.24
CA ALA A 319 -1.30 28.45 13.80
C ALA A 319 -2.40 29.43 13.37
N CYS A 320 -3.58 29.34 13.99
CA CYS A 320 -4.73 30.17 13.64
C CYS A 320 -4.67 31.60 14.23
N GLU A 321 -3.65 31.90 15.04
CA GLU A 321 -3.40 33.24 15.60
C GLU A 321 -2.49 34.10 14.69
N GLY A 322 -2.28 33.68 13.44
CA GLY A 322 -1.42 34.38 12.48
C GLY A 322 0.06 34.04 12.61
N ALA A 323 0.40 32.94 13.31
CA ALA A 323 1.75 32.52 13.59
C ALA A 323 2.64 32.36 12.33
N THR A 324 3.90 32.75 12.40
CA THR A 324 4.89 32.62 11.33
C THR A 324 5.89 31.49 11.61
N VAL A 325 6.66 31.12 10.61
CA VAL A 325 7.77 30.15 10.78
C VAL A 325 8.80 30.65 11.79
N ALA A 326 9.01 31.96 11.88
CA ALA A 326 9.90 32.57 12.86
C ALA A 326 9.40 32.39 14.30
N ASP A 327 8.08 32.52 14.51
CA ASP A 327 7.47 32.32 15.83
C ASP A 327 7.60 30.87 16.29
N VAL A 328 7.39 29.90 15.36
CA VAL A 328 7.62 28.49 15.66
C VAL A 328 9.09 28.24 16.08
N ALA A 329 10.03 28.74 15.30
CA ALA A 329 11.44 28.57 15.59
C ALA A 329 11.84 29.17 16.94
N LYS A 330 11.33 30.36 17.26
CA LYS A 330 11.52 31.02 18.54
C LYS A 330 10.92 30.21 19.70
N ALA A 331 9.72 29.70 19.55
CA ALA A 331 9.00 28.94 20.58
C ALA A 331 9.72 27.63 20.94
N VAL A 332 10.37 27.00 19.96
CA VAL A 332 11.10 25.74 20.19
C VAL A 332 12.62 25.97 20.41
N HIS A 333 13.04 27.21 20.61
CA HIS A 333 14.44 27.60 20.83
C HIS A 333 15.42 27.03 19.78
N ALA A 334 15.04 27.04 18.51
CA ALA A 334 15.86 26.53 17.42
C ALA A 334 16.08 27.56 16.30
N SER A 335 17.20 27.45 15.59
CA SER A 335 17.39 28.24 14.38
C SER A 335 16.46 27.72 13.26
N ARG A 336 15.95 28.64 12.43
CA ARG A 336 15.10 28.29 11.30
C ARG A 336 15.72 27.23 10.36
N PRO A 337 17.02 27.31 9.98
CA PRO A 337 17.65 26.29 9.15
C PRO A 337 17.65 24.89 9.79
N LEU A 338 17.94 24.82 11.09
CA LEU A 338 17.90 23.55 11.82
C LEU A 338 16.50 22.99 11.86
N LEU A 339 15.51 23.81 12.15
CA LEU A 339 14.11 23.40 12.20
C LEU A 339 13.62 22.90 10.83
N ASP A 340 13.91 23.65 9.75
CA ASP A 340 13.55 23.24 8.38
C ASP A 340 14.26 21.95 7.96
N LEU A 341 15.53 21.75 8.33
CA LEU A 341 16.27 20.52 8.09
C LEU A 341 15.61 19.33 8.79
N ARG A 342 15.29 19.47 10.08
CA ARG A 342 14.65 18.42 10.86
C ARG A 342 13.23 18.11 10.39
N PHE A 343 12.46 19.13 10.00
CA PHE A 343 11.13 18.93 9.41
C PHE A 343 11.21 18.12 8.12
N ARG A 344 12.13 18.42 7.20
CA ARG A 344 12.30 17.64 5.98
C ARG A 344 12.71 16.20 6.24
N GLN A 345 13.65 16.00 7.18
CA GLN A 345 14.17 14.67 7.51
C GLN A 345 13.12 13.77 8.20
N LEU A 346 12.31 14.36 9.08
CA LEU A 346 11.50 13.62 10.05
C LEU A 346 9.99 13.74 9.80
N HIS A 347 9.53 14.86 9.21
CA HIS A 347 8.13 15.11 8.91
C HIS A 347 7.80 15.00 7.41
N GLY A 348 8.82 14.97 6.55
CA GLY A 348 8.66 14.89 5.10
C GLY A 348 8.12 16.18 4.46
N GLY A 349 8.09 17.30 5.21
CA GLY A 349 7.54 18.58 4.75
C GLY A 349 8.33 19.77 5.27
N THR A 350 7.71 20.95 5.23
CA THR A 350 8.27 22.20 5.75
C THR A 350 7.43 22.72 6.92
N VAL A 351 8.03 23.54 7.79
CA VAL A 351 7.33 24.22 8.89
C VAL A 351 6.15 25.06 8.37
N LEU A 352 6.36 25.78 7.26
CA LEU A 352 5.31 26.55 6.60
C LEU A 352 4.18 25.64 6.09
N GLY A 353 4.55 24.48 5.56
CA GLY A 353 3.56 23.47 5.14
C GLY A 353 2.69 23.03 6.30
N ALA A 354 3.29 22.69 7.44
CA ALA A 354 2.57 22.28 8.65
C ALA A 354 1.62 23.38 9.19
N LEU A 355 2.10 24.65 9.21
CA LEU A 355 1.26 25.79 9.57
C LEU A 355 0.05 25.93 8.63
N ASN A 356 0.29 25.86 7.32
CA ASN A 356 -0.77 25.97 6.33
C ASN A 356 -1.75 24.80 6.39
N ASP A 357 -1.30 23.58 6.62
CA ASP A 357 -2.15 22.41 6.75
C ASP A 357 -3.04 22.52 7.99
N ARG A 358 -2.53 23.02 9.11
CA ARG A 358 -3.35 23.26 10.31
C ARG A 358 -4.42 24.34 10.08
N ARG A 359 -4.04 25.45 9.44
CA ARG A 359 -4.96 26.55 9.06
C ARG A 359 -6.04 26.08 8.08
N LEU A 360 -5.67 25.27 7.08
CA LEU A 360 -6.64 24.73 6.12
C LEU A 360 -7.65 23.80 6.79
N ARG A 361 -7.26 23.02 7.80
CA ARG A 361 -8.20 22.23 8.61
C ARG A 361 -9.23 23.12 9.30
N GLU A 362 -8.79 24.25 9.83
CA GLU A 362 -9.69 25.23 10.45
C GLU A 362 -10.63 25.87 9.41
N VAL A 363 -10.12 26.23 8.24
CA VAL A 363 -10.94 26.70 7.10
C VAL A 363 -12.02 25.68 6.75
N GLN A 364 -11.69 24.41 6.64
CA GLN A 364 -12.65 23.35 6.35
C GLN A 364 -13.71 23.22 7.44
N ARG A 365 -13.31 23.29 8.72
CA ARG A 365 -14.23 23.26 9.85
C ARG A 365 -15.22 24.44 9.78
N LEU A 366 -14.71 25.66 9.63
CA LEU A 366 -15.54 26.85 9.53
C LEU A 366 -16.48 26.86 8.31
N LEU A 367 -16.00 26.33 7.16
CA LEU A 367 -16.84 26.19 5.97
C LEU A 367 -18.01 25.21 6.16
N ARG A 368 -17.87 24.21 7.03
CA ARG A 368 -18.94 23.24 7.34
C ARG A 368 -19.89 23.73 8.40
N GLU A 369 -19.35 24.41 9.43
CA GLU A 369 -20.07 24.69 10.68
C GLU A 369 -20.65 26.09 10.74
N THR A 370 -20.22 26.98 9.81
CA THR A 370 -20.67 28.38 9.82
C THR A 370 -20.99 28.90 8.42
N ASP A 371 -21.80 29.97 8.36
CA ASP A 371 -22.08 30.73 7.14
C ASP A 371 -21.15 31.94 6.96
N ASP A 372 -20.02 31.94 7.67
CA ASP A 372 -19.06 33.03 7.60
C ASP A 372 -18.59 33.29 6.16
N SER A 373 -18.34 34.57 5.86
CA SER A 373 -17.71 34.98 4.61
C SER A 373 -16.26 34.40 4.49
N VAL A 374 -15.78 34.29 3.27
CA VAL A 374 -14.39 33.81 3.05
C VAL A 374 -13.38 34.74 3.71
N GLU A 375 -13.68 36.03 3.78
CA GLU A 375 -12.86 37.04 4.45
C GLU A 375 -12.82 36.81 5.96
N ALA A 376 -13.98 36.55 6.58
CA ALA A 376 -14.06 36.23 8.01
C ALA A 376 -13.32 34.91 8.34
N ILE A 377 -13.53 33.88 7.52
CA ILE A 377 -12.83 32.60 7.65
C ILE A 377 -11.31 32.77 7.50
N CYS A 378 -10.87 33.61 6.57
CA CYS A 378 -9.45 33.91 6.37
C CYS A 378 -8.81 34.43 7.67
N GLY A 379 -9.41 35.41 8.31
CA GLY A 379 -8.94 35.96 9.59
C GLY A 379 -8.98 34.94 10.73
N LYS A 380 -10.11 34.22 10.90
CA LYS A 380 -10.28 33.21 11.96
C LYS A 380 -9.30 32.02 11.82
N ALA A 381 -8.91 31.68 10.60
CA ALA A 381 -7.95 30.63 10.33
C ALA A 381 -6.49 31.10 10.36
N GLY A 382 -6.22 32.38 10.65
CA GLY A 382 -4.88 32.92 10.80
C GLY A 382 -4.14 33.19 9.47
N PHE A 383 -4.88 33.38 8.36
CA PHE A 383 -4.31 33.84 7.10
C PHE A 383 -4.38 35.37 7.02
N ASN A 384 -3.31 35.98 6.52
CA ASN A 384 -3.21 37.42 6.35
C ASN A 384 -3.71 37.91 4.98
N ASP A 385 -3.92 36.98 4.04
CA ASP A 385 -4.29 37.28 2.66
C ASP A 385 -5.32 36.29 2.13
N THR A 386 -6.48 36.80 1.78
CA THR A 386 -7.60 36.00 1.23
C THR A 386 -7.29 35.45 -0.15
N SER A 387 -6.51 36.17 -0.95
CA SER A 387 -6.12 35.71 -2.29
C SER A 387 -5.16 34.51 -2.20
N GLY A 388 -4.20 34.59 -1.29
CA GLY A 388 -3.30 33.49 -0.96
C GLY A 388 -4.06 32.26 -0.43
N LEU A 389 -5.01 32.47 0.47
CA LEU A 389 -5.88 31.41 0.97
C LEU A 389 -6.67 30.74 -0.17
N ARG A 390 -7.31 31.52 -1.05
CA ARG A 390 -8.11 31.00 -2.18
C ARG A 390 -7.25 30.16 -3.11
N ARG A 391 -6.02 30.60 -3.43
CA ARG A 391 -5.05 29.88 -4.27
C ARG A 391 -4.63 28.58 -3.59
N LEU A 392 -4.22 28.65 -2.32
CA LEU A 392 -3.75 27.49 -1.55
C LEU A 392 -4.87 26.43 -1.40
N PHE A 393 -6.10 26.88 -1.06
CA PHE A 393 -7.24 26.00 -0.91
C PHE A 393 -7.58 25.29 -2.22
N ARG A 394 -7.60 26.01 -3.36
CA ARG A 394 -7.85 25.40 -4.68
C ARG A 394 -6.76 24.40 -5.06
N MET A 395 -5.51 24.70 -4.77
CA MET A 395 -4.37 23.81 -5.04
C MET A 395 -4.48 22.51 -4.22
N ARG A 396 -4.92 22.59 -2.95
CA ARG A 396 -5.01 21.43 -2.06
C ARG A 396 -6.30 20.61 -2.24
N HIS A 397 -7.41 21.22 -2.64
CA HIS A 397 -8.74 20.59 -2.67
C HIS A 397 -9.34 20.50 -4.10
N GLY A 398 -8.66 20.98 -5.11
CA GLY A 398 -9.11 20.92 -6.51
C GLY A 398 -10.32 21.80 -6.84
N CYS A 399 -10.90 22.51 -5.86
CA CYS A 399 -12.07 23.34 -6.06
C CYS A 399 -12.05 24.61 -5.19
N SER A 400 -12.96 25.57 -5.50
CA SER A 400 -13.10 26.79 -4.70
C SER A 400 -13.77 26.49 -3.34
N MET A 401 -13.49 27.30 -2.32
CA MET A 401 -14.13 27.23 -0.99
C MET A 401 -15.66 27.27 -1.08
N ARG A 402 -16.23 28.11 -1.98
CA ARG A 402 -17.68 28.18 -2.20
C ARG A 402 -18.24 26.87 -2.72
N ARG A 403 -17.57 26.23 -3.71
CA ARG A 403 -17.96 24.91 -4.23
C ARG A 403 -17.81 23.85 -3.16
N TRP A 404 -16.73 23.90 -2.38
CA TRP A 404 -16.44 22.95 -1.31
C TRP A 404 -17.51 23.02 -0.20
N ARG A 405 -17.90 24.24 0.24
CA ARG A 405 -18.99 24.45 1.21
C ARG A 405 -20.29 23.82 0.71
N ARG A 406 -20.68 24.10 -0.54
CA ARG A 406 -21.91 23.54 -1.12
C ARG A 406 -21.96 22.02 -1.14
N ILE A 407 -20.81 21.37 -1.34
CA ILE A 407 -20.71 19.91 -1.41
C ILE A 407 -20.70 19.29 0.00
N ASN A 408 -20.16 19.97 1.00
CA ASN A 408 -19.89 19.43 2.32
C ASN A 408 -20.72 20.04 3.46
N ALA A 409 -21.70 20.93 3.14
CA ALA A 409 -22.64 21.42 4.14
C ALA A 409 -23.61 20.31 4.55
N PRO A 410 -23.97 20.19 5.85
CA PRO A 410 -24.81 19.09 6.36
C PRO A 410 -26.21 19.02 5.74
N ASP A 411 -26.77 20.15 5.25
CA ASP A 411 -28.14 20.26 4.76
C ASP A 411 -28.29 20.76 3.32
N ALA A 412 -27.31 20.50 2.44
CA ALA A 412 -27.46 20.92 1.04
C ALA A 412 -28.37 19.91 0.29
N PRO A 413 -29.53 20.38 -0.28
CA PRO A 413 -30.40 19.55 -1.09
C PRO A 413 -29.60 19.04 -2.30
N ARG A 414 -29.57 17.74 -2.49
CA ARG A 414 -28.91 17.07 -3.63
C ARG A 414 -29.71 17.36 -4.87
N THR A 415 -29.25 18.27 -5.72
CA THR A 415 -29.76 18.39 -7.09
C THR A 415 -29.17 17.24 -7.90
N PRO A 416 -29.99 16.38 -8.54
CA PRO A 416 -29.50 15.34 -9.44
C PRO A 416 -28.96 16.00 -10.73
N GLN A 417 -27.81 15.53 -11.18
CA GLN A 417 -27.36 15.62 -12.57
C GLN A 417 -27.08 14.24 -13.07
#